data_70e531057cb08e0fa0a5ef67fc9c1adf
#
_entry.id   70e531057cb08e0fa0a5ef67fc9c1adf
#
_cell.length_a   1.000
_cell.length_b   1.000
_cell.length_c   1.000
_cell.angle_alpha   90.00
_cell.angle_beta   90.00
_cell.angle_gamma   90.00
#
_symmetry.space_group_name_H-M   'P 1'
#
loop_
_entity.id
_entity.type
_entity.pdbx_description
1 polymer ?
#
loop_
_entity_poly.entity_id
_entity_poly.type
_entity_poly.pdbx_seq_one_letter_code
_entity_poly.pdbx_strand_id
1 'polypeptide(L)'
;MSDHLEPVILRADNFTPPARTPWGGRRIVSHHKAGIDPARFGVVGEAWEFSLDAAFPSRVASPDWHRDARLADVIAAEPRSWIGRDDGHISLLLKLIDAGDQLSVQVHPSDSYAALEPGTCGKPEAWLVVAHEPGAGIWLGLADDISREDVEAALDAGADLAPCLNFVPVAVGDAFVIAPGTVHAIGAGVTVVEPQLVHPDRSGVTYRFWDWGRRYGPSGVLDVAGTPRALHREHALAVTGWDGLRGQAFVESRRYHPVVIEERAELLHQLVLDLGPVSVERLSGRGYFDIKTKSTLTVIYVLAGGLTFGAARRVERGGTVVVPAIFGTLAATLDADTDLLVLYDGPQGI
;
A
#
# COMPACT_ATOMS: atom_id res chain seq x y z
N MET A 1 5.41 -26.05 -21.16
CA MET A 1 5.63 -25.02 -20.15
C MET A 1 7.02 -25.25 -19.61
N SER A 2 7.86 -24.23 -19.51
CA SER A 2 9.16 -24.41 -18.85
C SER A 2 8.91 -24.87 -17.41
N ASP A 3 9.68 -25.87 -16.95
CA ASP A 3 9.51 -26.47 -15.60
C ASP A 3 9.75 -25.45 -14.45
N HIS A 4 9.92 -24.16 -14.77
CA HIS A 4 10.31 -23.11 -13.86
C HIS A 4 9.27 -21.98 -13.73
N LEU A 5 8.12 -22.03 -14.45
CA LEU A 5 7.06 -21.05 -14.36
C LEU A 5 5.96 -21.54 -13.40
N GLU A 6 6.15 -21.27 -12.13
CA GLU A 6 5.19 -21.58 -11.09
C GLU A 6 5.01 -20.39 -10.13
N PRO A 7 3.91 -20.32 -9.37
CA PRO A 7 3.72 -19.29 -8.36
C PRO A 7 4.87 -19.26 -7.36
N VAL A 8 5.37 -18.09 -7.02
CA VAL A 8 6.42 -17.91 -6.01
C VAL A 8 5.85 -17.33 -4.72
N ILE A 9 6.40 -17.77 -3.59
CA ILE A 9 6.12 -17.19 -2.27
C ILE A 9 7.27 -16.22 -1.96
N LEU A 10 6.94 -15.03 -1.52
CA LEU A 10 7.93 -14.01 -1.17
C LEU A 10 8.39 -14.15 0.28
N ARG A 11 9.57 -13.62 0.58
CA ARG A 11 10.02 -13.43 1.96
C ARG A 11 9.12 -12.40 2.64
N ALA A 12 8.73 -12.71 3.87
CA ALA A 12 7.79 -11.89 4.63
C ALA A 12 8.45 -10.72 5.41
N ASP A 13 9.78 -10.58 5.32
CA ASP A 13 10.60 -9.68 6.14
C ASP A 13 11.20 -8.50 5.34
N ASN A 14 10.57 -8.08 4.25
CA ASN A 14 11.00 -6.91 3.49
C ASN A 14 10.58 -5.61 4.19
N PHE A 15 11.20 -5.33 5.34
CA PHE A 15 10.89 -4.22 6.22
C PHE A 15 11.74 -2.99 5.94
N THR A 16 11.14 -1.80 6.02
CA THR A 16 11.90 -0.55 6.02
C THR A 16 12.58 -0.32 7.37
N PRO A 17 13.79 0.29 7.39
CA PRO A 17 14.46 0.60 8.64
C PRO A 17 13.72 1.72 9.40
N PRO A 18 13.76 1.74 10.75
CA PRO A 18 13.09 2.76 11.57
C PRO A 18 13.47 4.20 11.21
N ALA A 19 14.68 4.45 10.74
CA ALA A 19 15.13 5.78 10.30
C ALA A 19 14.32 6.31 9.10
N ARG A 20 13.80 5.41 8.25
CA ARG A 20 12.91 5.77 7.13
C ARG A 20 11.47 6.01 7.59
N THR A 21 11.01 5.22 8.57
CA THR A 21 9.64 5.24 9.09
C THR A 21 9.61 5.47 10.60
N PRO A 22 10.05 6.66 11.07
CA PRO A 22 10.24 6.93 12.50
C PRO A 22 8.91 6.96 13.29
N TRP A 23 7.79 7.03 12.59
CA TRP A 23 6.43 6.94 13.09
C TRP A 23 5.91 5.49 13.21
N GLY A 24 6.70 4.50 12.81
CA GLY A 24 6.27 3.11 12.73
C GLY A 24 5.78 2.54 14.05
N GLY A 25 4.91 1.53 13.95
CA GLY A 25 4.37 0.77 15.07
C GLY A 25 5.03 -0.59 15.24
N ARG A 26 4.35 -1.47 15.95
CA ARG A 26 4.77 -2.86 16.20
C ARG A 26 3.82 -3.91 15.66
N ARG A 27 2.64 -3.49 15.15
CA ARG A 27 1.57 -4.42 14.74
C ARG A 27 1.95 -5.26 13.52
N ILE A 28 2.78 -4.74 12.61
CA ILE A 28 3.28 -5.52 11.48
C ILE A 28 3.87 -6.84 12.00
N VAL A 29 4.86 -6.78 12.87
CA VAL A 29 5.57 -7.98 13.35
C VAL A 29 4.81 -8.75 14.43
N SER A 30 3.97 -8.10 15.23
CA SER A 30 3.25 -8.77 16.34
C SER A 30 1.91 -9.36 15.95
N HIS A 31 1.24 -8.81 14.90
CA HIS A 31 -0.12 -9.20 14.54
C HIS A 31 -0.31 -9.59 13.07
N HIS A 32 0.51 -9.05 12.15
CA HIS A 32 0.28 -9.24 10.72
C HIS A 32 1.26 -10.22 10.05
N LYS A 33 2.31 -10.70 10.74
CA LYS A 33 3.31 -11.60 10.17
C LYS A 33 3.41 -12.90 10.96
N ALA A 34 2.81 -13.98 10.45
CA ALA A 34 3.04 -15.31 11.01
C ALA A 34 4.49 -15.75 10.77
N GLY A 35 5.06 -16.46 11.75
CA GLY A 35 6.43 -17.00 11.64
C GLY A 35 7.57 -15.98 11.78
N ILE A 36 7.26 -14.70 11.96
CA ILE A 36 8.25 -13.66 12.31
C ILE A 36 8.30 -13.53 13.84
N ASP A 37 9.50 -13.63 14.41
CA ASP A 37 9.71 -13.40 15.84
C ASP A 37 9.72 -11.87 16.12
N PRO A 38 8.69 -11.32 16.81
CA PRO A 38 8.63 -9.88 17.07
C PRO A 38 9.79 -9.35 17.94
N ALA A 39 10.44 -10.23 18.72
CA ALA A 39 11.56 -9.83 19.57
C ALA A 39 12.82 -9.45 18.76
N ARG A 40 12.92 -9.92 17.52
CA ARG A 40 14.04 -9.62 16.62
C ARG A 40 13.93 -8.25 15.96
N PHE A 41 12.74 -7.65 15.99
CA PHE A 41 12.45 -6.39 15.33
C PHE A 41 11.89 -5.39 16.34
N GLY A 42 12.33 -4.15 16.23
CA GLY A 42 11.76 -3.05 16.99
C GLY A 42 10.48 -2.52 16.38
N VAL A 43 10.51 -1.26 16.04
CA VAL A 43 9.44 -0.57 15.28
C VAL A 43 9.58 -0.91 13.79
N VAL A 44 8.50 -1.28 13.15
CA VAL A 44 8.42 -1.50 11.70
C VAL A 44 7.23 -0.71 11.16
N GLY A 45 7.51 0.41 10.50
CA GLY A 45 6.44 1.26 9.95
C GLY A 45 5.91 0.76 8.62
N GLU A 46 6.76 0.15 7.78
CA GLU A 46 6.37 -0.39 6.47
C GLU A 46 6.96 -1.77 6.22
N ALA A 47 6.16 -2.67 5.71
CA ALA A 47 6.59 -3.90 5.04
C ALA A 47 6.20 -3.80 3.56
N TRP A 48 7.17 -3.96 2.66
CA TRP A 48 6.93 -3.92 1.22
C TRP A 48 6.61 -5.33 0.72
N GLU A 49 5.33 -5.64 0.70
CA GLU A 49 4.79 -6.99 0.47
C GLU A 49 5.00 -7.47 -0.97
N PHE A 50 4.91 -6.56 -1.92
CA PHE A 50 5.28 -6.77 -3.30
C PHE A 50 6.00 -5.53 -3.81
N SER A 51 7.27 -5.68 -4.19
CA SER A 51 8.13 -4.59 -4.64
C SER A 51 9.17 -5.06 -5.65
N LEU A 52 9.29 -4.29 -6.73
CA LEU A 52 10.38 -4.43 -7.70
C LEU A 52 11.41 -3.29 -7.54
N ASP A 53 11.22 -2.41 -6.57
CA ASP A 53 12.15 -1.31 -6.27
C ASP A 53 13.55 -1.82 -5.90
N ALA A 54 14.58 -1.16 -6.43
CA ALA A 54 15.97 -1.60 -6.23
C ALA A 54 16.46 -1.45 -4.78
N ALA A 55 15.91 -0.50 -4.01
CA ALA A 55 16.31 -0.27 -2.63
C ALA A 55 15.61 -1.25 -1.65
N PHE A 56 14.38 -1.67 -1.97
CA PHE A 56 13.58 -2.59 -1.16
C PHE A 56 12.97 -3.70 -2.03
N PRO A 57 13.79 -4.52 -2.73
CA PRO A 57 13.27 -5.53 -3.63
C PRO A 57 12.64 -6.69 -2.88
N SER A 58 11.49 -7.15 -3.31
CA SER A 58 10.96 -8.44 -2.86
C SER A 58 11.89 -9.57 -3.29
N ARG A 59 12.07 -10.55 -2.39
CA ARG A 59 12.87 -11.76 -2.63
C ARG A 59 12.02 -13.00 -2.51
N VAL A 60 12.35 -14.01 -3.30
CA VAL A 60 11.65 -15.29 -3.31
C VAL A 60 12.05 -16.12 -2.09
N ALA A 61 11.06 -16.68 -1.39
CA ALA A 61 11.26 -17.66 -0.31
C ALA A 61 11.06 -19.09 -0.82
N SER A 62 10.17 -19.29 -1.78
CA SER A 62 9.84 -20.60 -2.38
C SER A 62 9.39 -20.39 -3.83
N PRO A 63 9.75 -21.27 -4.75
CA PRO A 63 10.46 -22.55 -4.58
C PRO A 63 11.98 -22.39 -4.36
N ASP A 64 12.63 -23.46 -3.93
CA ASP A 64 14.06 -23.45 -3.56
C ASP A 64 15.01 -23.04 -4.69
N TRP A 65 14.67 -23.35 -5.93
CA TRP A 65 15.49 -23.01 -7.10
C TRP A 65 15.49 -21.50 -7.44
N HIS A 66 14.59 -20.70 -6.82
CA HIS A 66 14.60 -19.23 -6.86
C HIS A 66 14.89 -18.61 -5.49
N ARG A 67 15.18 -19.41 -4.47
CA ARG A 67 15.37 -18.91 -3.10
C ARG A 67 16.36 -17.75 -3.05
N ASP A 68 15.93 -16.66 -2.39
CA ASP A 68 16.65 -15.41 -2.23
C ASP A 68 16.91 -14.60 -3.52
N ALA A 69 16.47 -15.09 -4.69
CA ALA A 69 16.48 -14.29 -5.91
C ALA A 69 15.62 -13.03 -5.74
N ARG A 70 16.01 -11.92 -6.33
CA ARG A 70 15.13 -10.76 -6.43
C ARG A 70 13.99 -11.09 -7.37
N LEU A 71 12.77 -10.76 -6.96
CA LEU A 71 11.58 -11.01 -7.80
C LEU A 71 11.69 -10.32 -9.18
N ALA A 72 12.28 -9.12 -9.22
CA ALA A 72 12.51 -8.41 -10.49
C ALA A 72 13.36 -9.23 -11.48
N ASP A 73 14.40 -9.92 -11.00
CA ASP A 73 15.26 -10.75 -11.86
C ASP A 73 14.52 -12.00 -12.35
N VAL A 74 13.67 -12.58 -11.50
CA VAL A 74 12.82 -13.73 -11.85
C VAL A 74 11.83 -13.35 -12.95
N ILE A 75 11.16 -12.22 -12.81
CA ILE A 75 10.21 -11.71 -13.81
C ILE A 75 10.95 -11.34 -15.11
N ALA A 76 12.11 -10.68 -15.01
CA ALA A 76 12.90 -10.27 -16.18
C ALA A 76 13.42 -11.42 -17.02
N ALA A 77 13.54 -12.63 -16.45
CA ALA A 77 13.93 -13.81 -17.21
C ALA A 77 12.87 -14.27 -18.23
N GLU A 78 11.57 -14.11 -17.90
CA GLU A 78 10.43 -14.47 -18.76
C GLU A 78 9.27 -13.45 -18.63
N PRO A 79 9.48 -12.17 -19.01
CA PRO A 79 8.56 -11.09 -18.67
C PRO A 79 7.15 -11.30 -19.23
N ARG A 80 7.01 -11.81 -20.46
CA ARG A 80 5.71 -12.08 -21.09
C ARG A 80 4.90 -13.13 -20.31
N SER A 81 5.57 -14.17 -19.81
CA SER A 81 4.91 -15.23 -19.04
C SER A 81 4.44 -14.75 -17.67
N TRP A 82 5.22 -13.85 -17.05
CA TRP A 82 4.89 -13.29 -15.75
C TRP A 82 3.83 -12.19 -15.82
N ILE A 83 3.96 -11.27 -16.78
CA ILE A 83 3.17 -10.02 -16.83
C ILE A 83 1.91 -10.18 -17.69
N GLY A 84 1.96 -11.07 -18.72
CA GLY A 84 0.83 -11.30 -19.62
C GLY A 84 0.70 -10.30 -20.75
N ARG A 85 1.62 -9.32 -20.87
CA ARG A 85 1.65 -8.29 -21.91
C ARG A 85 3.07 -7.99 -22.36
N ASP A 86 3.19 -7.36 -23.53
CA ASP A 86 4.49 -7.14 -24.17
C ASP A 86 5.19 -5.83 -23.73
N ASP A 87 4.48 -4.92 -23.08
CA ASP A 87 5.04 -3.65 -22.60
C ASP A 87 5.98 -3.80 -21.40
N GLY A 88 6.04 -5.00 -20.82
CA GLY A 88 6.97 -5.33 -19.75
C GLY A 88 6.76 -4.58 -18.42
N HIS A 89 5.64 -3.90 -18.27
CA HIS A 89 5.39 -2.92 -17.23
C HIS A 89 4.58 -3.51 -16.07
N ILE A 90 5.08 -3.36 -14.85
CA ILE A 90 4.34 -3.63 -13.61
C ILE A 90 4.14 -2.31 -12.90
N SER A 91 2.87 -1.97 -12.66
CA SER A 91 2.47 -0.70 -12.05
C SER A 91 2.20 -0.79 -10.56
N LEU A 92 2.35 -1.97 -9.95
CA LEU A 92 2.01 -2.24 -8.56
C LEU A 92 3.22 -2.18 -7.63
N LEU A 93 3.09 -1.47 -6.53
CA LEU A 93 3.82 -1.65 -5.29
C LEU A 93 2.77 -1.90 -4.19
N LEU A 94 2.97 -2.94 -3.37
CA LEU A 94 2.08 -3.25 -2.26
C LEU A 94 2.82 -3.11 -0.95
N LYS A 95 2.26 -2.32 -0.04
CA LYS A 95 2.81 -2.14 1.31
C LYS A 95 1.78 -2.48 2.37
N LEU A 96 2.25 -2.95 3.50
CA LEU A 96 1.55 -2.91 4.78
C LEU A 96 2.18 -1.80 5.61
N ILE A 97 1.37 -0.83 6.07
CA ILE A 97 1.81 0.33 6.84
C ILE A 97 1.19 0.28 8.22
N ASP A 98 2.00 0.38 9.26
CA ASP A 98 1.55 0.46 10.66
C ASP A 98 1.97 1.80 11.27
N ALA A 99 1.02 2.69 11.44
CA ALA A 99 1.21 4.00 12.05
C ALA A 99 1.15 3.91 13.58
N GLY A 100 2.31 3.71 14.21
CA GLY A 100 2.43 3.84 15.66
C GLY A 100 2.34 5.29 16.14
N ASP A 101 2.71 6.24 15.29
CA ASP A 101 2.49 7.68 15.40
C ASP A 101 1.99 8.21 14.06
N GLN A 102 1.51 9.43 13.99
CA GLN A 102 0.96 10.04 12.78
C GLN A 102 2.01 10.13 11.67
N LEU A 103 1.66 9.78 10.42
CA LEU A 103 2.50 10.08 9.27
C LEU A 103 2.51 11.61 9.04
N SER A 104 3.50 12.10 8.31
CA SER A 104 3.49 13.51 7.90
C SER A 104 2.28 13.83 7.04
N VAL A 105 1.76 15.05 7.16
CA VAL A 105 0.78 15.59 6.20
C VAL A 105 1.49 15.80 4.87
N GLN A 106 0.96 15.20 3.81
CA GLN A 106 1.60 15.14 2.50
C GLN A 106 0.58 15.25 1.36
N VAL A 107 1.10 15.52 0.18
CA VAL A 107 0.35 15.52 -1.08
C VAL A 107 1.24 15.00 -2.21
N HIS A 108 0.65 14.29 -3.16
CA HIS A 108 1.35 13.79 -4.34
C HIS A 108 0.97 14.58 -5.58
N PRO A 109 1.94 14.91 -6.45
CA PRO A 109 1.66 15.55 -7.73
C PRO A 109 0.99 14.58 -8.72
N SER A 110 0.38 15.12 -9.76
CA SER A 110 0.09 14.38 -10.98
C SER A 110 1.33 14.31 -11.88
N ASP A 111 1.35 13.40 -12.84
CA ASP A 111 2.42 13.32 -13.87
C ASP A 111 2.52 14.57 -14.74
N SER A 112 1.47 15.37 -14.79
CA SER A 112 1.44 16.63 -15.54
C SER A 112 2.02 17.83 -14.79
N TYR A 113 2.48 17.66 -13.55
CA TYR A 113 3.07 18.76 -12.79
C TYR A 113 4.40 19.20 -13.40
N ALA A 114 4.45 20.45 -13.89
CA ALA A 114 5.58 20.95 -14.71
C ALA A 114 6.93 21.03 -13.97
N ALA A 115 6.90 21.07 -12.62
CA ALA A 115 8.12 21.12 -11.81
C ALA A 115 8.55 19.75 -11.26
N LEU A 116 8.07 18.65 -11.85
CA LEU A 116 8.64 17.34 -11.56
C LEU A 116 10.08 17.26 -12.06
N GLU A 117 10.97 16.79 -11.20
CA GLU A 117 12.35 16.51 -11.56
C GLU A 117 12.43 15.34 -12.59
N PRO A 118 13.40 15.36 -13.51
CA PRO A 118 13.64 14.23 -14.43
C PRO A 118 13.77 12.90 -13.66
N GLY A 119 13.12 11.84 -14.13
CA GLY A 119 13.11 10.54 -13.47
C GLY A 119 12.13 10.45 -12.28
N THR A 120 11.19 11.41 -12.14
CA THR A 120 10.13 11.36 -11.14
C THR A 120 8.74 11.35 -11.77
N CYS A 121 7.74 10.97 -10.98
CA CYS A 121 6.34 10.89 -11.42
C CYS A 121 5.38 11.16 -10.26
N GLY A 122 4.09 11.27 -10.58
CA GLY A 122 3.02 11.21 -9.61
C GLY A 122 3.03 9.91 -8.81
N LYS A 123 2.23 9.86 -7.76
CA LYS A 123 2.15 8.70 -6.86
C LYS A 123 0.70 8.45 -6.43
N PRO A 124 -0.16 8.01 -7.35
CA PRO A 124 -1.50 7.57 -6.97
C PRO A 124 -1.43 6.33 -6.08
N GLU A 125 -2.23 6.32 -5.03
CA GLU A 125 -2.28 5.22 -4.07
C GLU A 125 -3.70 5.04 -3.54
N ALA A 126 -3.92 3.94 -2.83
CA ALA A 126 -5.15 3.73 -2.08
C ALA A 126 -4.84 3.08 -0.73
N TRP A 127 -5.76 3.20 0.19
CA TRP A 127 -5.67 2.59 1.50
C TRP A 127 -6.84 1.67 1.75
N LEU A 128 -6.56 0.45 2.22
CA LEU A 128 -7.53 -0.45 2.83
C LEU A 128 -7.17 -0.59 4.31
N VAL A 129 -8.05 -0.16 5.19
CA VAL A 129 -7.85 -0.25 6.64
C VAL A 129 -7.97 -1.71 7.09
N VAL A 130 -6.92 -2.25 7.70
CA VAL A 130 -6.87 -3.65 8.16
C VAL A 130 -6.82 -3.78 9.68
N ALA A 131 -6.44 -2.72 10.40
CA ALA A 131 -6.53 -2.61 11.85
C ALA A 131 -6.54 -1.15 12.29
N HIS A 132 -7.13 -0.87 13.44
CA HIS A 132 -7.06 0.45 14.08
C HIS A 132 -7.21 0.35 15.60
N GLU A 133 -6.68 1.34 16.30
CA GLU A 133 -6.97 1.55 17.73
C GLU A 133 -8.30 2.31 17.92
N PRO A 134 -8.94 2.19 19.06
CA PRO A 134 -10.15 2.96 19.35
C PRO A 134 -9.91 4.47 19.18
N GLY A 135 -10.75 5.13 18.35
CA GLY A 135 -10.66 6.55 18.05
C GLY A 135 -9.58 6.94 17.04
N ALA A 136 -8.82 5.99 16.51
CA ALA A 136 -7.87 6.25 15.44
C ALA A 136 -8.57 6.60 14.12
N GLY A 137 -7.89 7.34 13.26
CA GLY A 137 -8.43 7.76 11.98
C GLY A 137 -7.33 8.25 11.04
N ILE A 138 -7.76 8.75 9.90
CA ILE A 138 -6.90 9.34 8.88
C ILE A 138 -7.21 10.84 8.72
N TRP A 139 -6.27 11.56 8.17
CA TRP A 139 -6.47 12.94 7.73
C TRP A 139 -6.63 12.93 6.21
N LEU A 140 -7.77 13.42 5.70
CA LEU A 140 -8.09 13.28 4.29
C LEU A 140 -8.81 14.51 3.73
N GLY A 141 -8.08 15.27 2.93
CA GLY A 141 -8.54 16.52 2.34
C GLY A 141 -8.64 17.68 3.32
N LEU A 142 -9.00 18.84 2.80
CA LEU A 142 -9.16 20.07 3.57
C LEU A 142 -10.55 20.14 4.19
N ALA A 143 -10.63 20.70 5.39
CA ALA A 143 -11.89 20.96 6.09
C ALA A 143 -12.74 21.99 5.34
N ASP A 144 -14.03 22.09 5.72
CA ASP A 144 -14.93 23.07 5.15
C ASP A 144 -14.38 24.50 5.37
N ASP A 145 -14.65 25.36 4.40
CA ASP A 145 -14.27 26.78 4.42
C ASP A 145 -12.76 27.10 4.53
N ILE A 146 -11.89 26.10 4.44
CA ILE A 146 -10.43 26.30 4.43
C ILE A 146 -9.96 26.72 3.04
N SER A 147 -9.38 27.90 2.97
CA SER A 147 -8.74 28.46 1.78
C SER A 147 -7.25 28.11 1.70
N ARG A 148 -6.65 28.40 0.55
CA ARG A 148 -5.20 28.31 0.37
C ARG A 148 -4.47 29.26 1.32
N GLU A 149 -4.97 30.47 1.45
CA GLU A 149 -4.42 31.53 2.30
C GLU A 149 -4.41 31.12 3.78
N ASP A 150 -5.44 30.40 4.25
CA ASP A 150 -5.49 29.88 5.62
C ASP A 150 -4.38 28.87 5.89
N VAL A 151 -4.17 27.94 4.93
CA VAL A 151 -3.08 26.94 5.04
C VAL A 151 -1.71 27.62 4.97
N GLU A 152 -1.51 28.59 4.05
CA GLU A 152 -0.26 29.36 3.95
C GLU A 152 0.02 30.11 5.25
N ALA A 153 -0.98 30.80 5.80
CA ALA A 153 -0.86 31.55 7.05
C ALA A 153 -0.51 30.63 8.24
N ALA A 154 -1.15 29.45 8.34
CA ALA A 154 -0.84 28.46 9.37
C ALA A 154 0.61 27.94 9.25
N LEU A 155 1.05 27.62 8.02
CA LEU A 155 2.41 27.21 7.75
C LEU A 155 3.44 28.29 8.09
N ASP A 156 3.16 29.55 7.77
CA ASP A 156 4.06 30.69 8.04
C ASP A 156 4.17 30.98 9.54
N ALA A 157 3.07 30.83 10.26
CA ALA A 157 3.05 30.92 11.71
C ALA A 157 3.69 29.71 12.43
N GLY A 158 4.01 28.62 11.70
CA GLY A 158 4.42 27.33 12.31
C GLY A 158 3.32 26.72 13.16
N ALA A 159 2.06 27.00 12.85
CA ALA A 159 0.90 26.52 13.60
C ALA A 159 0.56 25.06 13.28
N ASP A 160 -0.29 24.48 14.11
CA ASP A 160 -0.89 23.16 13.88
C ASP A 160 -1.80 23.20 12.63
N LEU A 161 -1.57 22.30 11.68
CA LEU A 161 -2.40 22.17 10.49
C LEU A 161 -3.63 21.27 10.68
N ALA A 162 -3.75 20.56 11.79
CA ALA A 162 -4.89 19.68 12.02
C ALA A 162 -6.26 20.39 11.87
N PRO A 163 -6.45 21.64 12.31
CA PRO A 163 -7.71 22.35 12.09
C PRO A 163 -8.05 22.61 10.62
N CYS A 164 -7.06 22.57 9.73
CA CYS A 164 -7.27 22.77 8.29
C CYS A 164 -7.67 21.46 7.56
N LEU A 165 -7.66 20.32 8.23
CA LEU A 165 -7.83 19.00 7.63
C LEU A 165 -9.07 18.28 8.15
N ASN A 166 -9.65 17.41 7.33
CA ASN A 166 -10.68 16.49 7.80
C ASN A 166 -10.05 15.36 8.56
N PHE A 167 -10.40 15.16 9.84
CA PHE A 167 -10.14 13.93 10.56
C PHE A 167 -11.28 12.94 10.31
N VAL A 168 -10.95 11.76 9.81
CA VAL A 168 -11.89 10.71 9.44
C VAL A 168 -11.66 9.51 10.34
N PRO A 169 -12.51 9.25 11.33
CA PRO A 169 -12.50 7.98 12.07
C PRO A 169 -12.66 6.81 11.10
N VAL A 170 -11.90 5.74 11.30
CA VAL A 170 -11.91 4.60 10.39
C VAL A 170 -12.38 3.32 11.07
N ALA A 171 -12.88 2.40 10.26
CA ALA A 171 -13.19 1.02 10.63
C ALA A 171 -12.40 0.05 9.73
N VAL A 172 -12.19 -1.19 10.22
CA VAL A 172 -11.60 -2.26 9.41
C VAL A 172 -12.49 -2.51 8.18
N GLY A 173 -11.87 -2.51 7.01
CA GLY A 173 -12.54 -2.64 5.72
C GLY A 173 -12.85 -1.32 5.02
N ASP A 174 -12.70 -0.17 5.69
CA ASP A 174 -12.77 1.12 5.01
C ASP A 174 -11.68 1.22 3.94
N ALA A 175 -12.05 1.72 2.77
CA ALA A 175 -11.14 1.89 1.64
C ALA A 175 -11.22 3.31 1.07
N PHE A 176 -10.06 3.87 0.73
CA PHE A 176 -9.95 5.25 0.22
C PHE A 176 -8.97 5.32 -0.94
N VAL A 177 -9.34 6.08 -1.98
CA VAL A 177 -8.46 6.38 -3.11
C VAL A 177 -7.79 7.73 -2.90
N ILE A 178 -6.47 7.75 -2.91
CA ILE A 178 -5.63 8.94 -2.73
C ILE A 178 -5.15 9.40 -4.10
N ALA A 179 -5.97 10.18 -4.75
CA ALA A 179 -5.63 10.76 -6.06
C ALA A 179 -4.60 11.89 -5.92
N PRO A 180 -3.84 12.22 -6.98
CA PRO A 180 -2.98 13.39 -6.99
C PRO A 180 -3.71 14.66 -6.53
N GLY A 181 -3.01 15.53 -5.79
CA GLY A 181 -3.58 16.75 -5.24
C GLY A 181 -4.36 16.59 -3.93
N THR A 182 -4.54 15.35 -3.45
CA THR A 182 -5.19 15.07 -2.17
C THR A 182 -4.21 15.29 -1.02
N VAL A 183 -4.51 16.22 -0.12
CA VAL A 183 -3.78 16.39 1.15
C VAL A 183 -4.20 15.27 2.10
N HIS A 184 -3.24 14.54 2.66
CA HIS A 184 -3.56 13.35 3.46
C HIS A 184 -2.47 13.01 4.49
N ALA A 185 -2.86 12.26 5.52
CA ALA A 185 -1.94 11.57 6.44
C ALA A 185 -2.65 10.37 7.09
N ILE A 186 -1.92 9.28 7.33
CA ILE A 186 -2.40 8.20 8.18
C ILE A 186 -2.19 8.62 9.63
N GLY A 187 -3.25 8.57 10.43
CA GLY A 187 -3.21 8.90 11.86
C GLY A 187 -2.61 7.78 12.70
N ALA A 188 -2.16 8.14 13.90
CA ALA A 188 -1.65 7.19 14.87
C ALA A 188 -2.69 6.09 15.18
N GLY A 189 -2.23 4.87 15.33
CA GLY A 189 -3.08 3.73 15.65
C GLY A 189 -3.76 3.07 14.45
N VAL A 190 -3.55 3.54 13.21
CA VAL A 190 -4.12 2.95 12.00
C VAL A 190 -3.10 2.03 11.32
N THR A 191 -3.57 0.87 10.83
CA THR A 191 -2.80 -0.02 9.96
C THR A 191 -3.54 -0.18 8.64
N VAL A 192 -2.85 0.06 7.53
CA VAL A 192 -3.44 -0.05 6.18
C VAL A 192 -2.62 -0.96 5.28
N VAL A 193 -3.29 -1.61 4.34
CA VAL A 193 -2.67 -2.11 3.12
C VAL A 193 -2.74 -1.01 2.08
N GLU A 194 -1.60 -0.65 1.50
CA GLU A 194 -1.45 0.41 0.51
C GLU A 194 -1.00 -0.16 -0.83
N PRO A 195 -1.89 -0.42 -1.77
CA PRO A 195 -1.53 -0.53 -3.18
C PRO A 195 -1.19 0.86 -3.73
N GLN A 196 -0.02 0.97 -4.33
CA GLN A 196 0.49 2.21 -4.91
C GLN A 196 0.81 1.98 -6.38
N LEU A 197 0.42 2.93 -7.24
CA LEU A 197 0.86 2.91 -8.63
C LEU A 197 2.30 3.40 -8.72
N VAL A 198 3.13 2.61 -9.39
CA VAL A 198 4.55 2.91 -9.63
C VAL A 198 4.85 2.90 -11.11
N HIS A 199 5.93 3.59 -11.47
CA HIS A 199 6.51 3.54 -12.81
C HIS A 199 7.90 2.91 -12.74
N PRO A 200 8.28 1.97 -13.62
CA PRO A 200 9.55 1.23 -13.51
C PRO A 200 10.78 2.13 -13.58
N ASP A 201 10.71 3.22 -14.36
CA ASP A 201 11.87 4.11 -14.63
C ASP A 201 11.75 5.47 -13.91
N ARG A 202 10.72 5.67 -13.08
CA ARG A 202 10.48 6.93 -12.40
C ARG A 202 10.06 6.71 -10.96
N SER A 203 10.56 7.55 -10.07
CA SER A 203 10.22 7.49 -8.63
C SER A 203 9.00 8.35 -8.32
N GLY A 204 8.04 7.80 -7.61
CA GLY A 204 6.88 8.54 -7.11
C GLY A 204 7.27 9.62 -6.09
N VAL A 205 6.73 10.84 -6.28
CA VAL A 205 7.07 12.00 -5.47
C VAL A 205 6.08 12.20 -4.33
N THR A 206 6.61 12.50 -3.15
CA THR A 206 5.86 12.93 -1.98
C THR A 206 6.30 14.34 -1.57
N TYR A 207 5.38 15.29 -1.60
CA TYR A 207 5.60 16.62 -1.03
C TYR A 207 5.03 16.69 0.37
N ARG A 208 5.92 16.92 1.37
CA ARG A 208 5.53 17.02 2.77
C ARG A 208 5.14 18.45 3.08
N PHE A 209 3.88 18.64 3.49
CA PHE A 209 3.38 19.90 4.00
C PHE A 209 3.87 20.18 5.42
N TRP A 210 3.71 19.20 6.29
CA TRP A 210 3.89 19.37 7.73
C TRP A 210 4.21 18.04 8.39
N ASP A 211 4.95 18.08 9.47
CA ASP A 211 5.40 16.88 10.20
C ASP A 211 5.14 16.98 11.71
N TRP A 212 4.03 17.58 12.09
CA TRP A 212 3.56 17.67 13.49
C TRP A 212 4.54 18.39 14.42
N GLY A 213 5.40 19.26 13.91
CA GLY A 213 6.47 19.92 14.67
C GLY A 213 7.57 18.99 15.16
N ARG A 214 7.60 17.72 14.71
CA ARG A 214 8.54 16.70 15.19
C ARG A 214 9.96 16.96 14.72
N ARG A 215 10.90 16.51 15.56
CA ARG A 215 12.33 16.54 15.28
C ARG A 215 12.91 15.15 15.55
N TYR A 216 13.98 14.80 14.84
CA TYR A 216 14.53 13.46 14.87
C TYR A 216 16.05 13.51 15.01
N GLY A 217 16.58 12.57 15.80
CA GLY A 217 18.02 12.30 15.87
C GLY A 217 18.51 11.56 14.62
N PRO A 218 19.85 11.38 14.49
CA PRO A 218 20.45 10.72 13.32
C PRO A 218 19.94 9.29 13.06
N SER A 219 19.48 8.60 14.09
CA SER A 219 18.91 7.25 13.99
C SER A 219 17.45 7.21 13.56
N GLY A 220 16.81 8.37 13.32
CA GLY A 220 15.38 8.47 13.01
C GLY A 220 14.47 8.40 14.24
N VAL A 221 14.99 8.33 15.45
CA VAL A 221 14.21 8.38 16.68
C VAL A 221 13.82 9.82 16.99
N LEU A 222 12.59 10.02 17.53
CA LEU A 222 12.15 11.33 18.02
C LEU A 222 13.15 11.90 19.03
N ASP A 223 13.58 13.13 18.80
CA ASP A 223 14.54 13.84 19.63
C ASP A 223 14.27 15.34 19.57
N VAL A 224 13.90 15.94 20.69
CA VAL A 224 13.62 17.39 20.77
C VAL A 224 14.83 18.26 20.39
N ALA A 225 16.05 17.76 20.57
CA ALA A 225 17.28 18.40 20.15
C ALA A 225 17.68 18.08 18.70
N GLY A 226 16.95 17.15 18.05
CA GLY A 226 17.21 16.71 16.68
C GLY A 226 16.83 17.77 15.62
N THR A 227 16.78 17.33 14.36
CA THR A 227 16.40 18.17 13.23
C THR A 227 15.02 17.80 12.69
N PRO A 228 14.20 18.77 12.22
CA PRO A 228 12.96 18.47 11.53
C PRO A 228 13.26 17.82 10.17
N ARG A 229 12.34 17.00 9.68
CA ARG A 229 12.39 16.52 8.29
C ARG A 229 12.12 17.69 7.32
N ALA A 230 12.73 17.62 6.13
CA ALA A 230 12.52 18.63 5.11
C ALA A 230 11.03 18.73 4.73
N LEU A 231 10.55 19.95 4.63
CA LEU A 231 9.21 20.28 4.12
C LEU A 231 9.34 20.77 2.68
N HIS A 232 8.32 20.51 1.86
CA HIS A 232 8.27 20.86 0.44
C HIS A 232 7.09 21.82 0.18
N ARG A 233 7.01 22.89 0.98
CA ARG A 233 5.83 23.76 1.09
C ARG A 233 5.37 24.32 -0.25
N GLU A 234 6.29 24.88 -1.05
CA GLU A 234 5.96 25.47 -2.35
C GLU A 234 5.34 24.45 -3.31
N HIS A 235 5.98 23.29 -3.47
CA HIS A 235 5.47 22.23 -4.32
C HIS A 235 4.16 21.65 -3.78
N ALA A 236 4.06 21.44 -2.47
CA ALA A 236 2.87 20.94 -1.83
C ALA A 236 1.67 21.88 -2.06
N LEU A 237 1.85 23.19 -1.86
CA LEU A 237 0.84 24.18 -2.17
C LEU A 237 0.48 24.24 -3.66
N ALA A 238 1.47 24.07 -4.54
CA ALA A 238 1.25 24.12 -5.98
C ALA A 238 0.44 22.93 -6.53
N VAL A 239 0.59 21.74 -5.93
CA VAL A 239 -0.08 20.52 -6.43
C VAL A 239 -1.38 20.19 -5.70
N THR A 240 -1.70 20.89 -4.61
CA THR A 240 -2.95 20.68 -3.87
C THR A 240 -4.15 21.07 -4.72
N GLY A 241 -5.19 20.26 -4.69
CA GLY A 241 -6.48 20.55 -5.33
C GLY A 241 -7.27 21.59 -4.55
N TRP A 242 -7.05 22.88 -4.87
CA TRP A 242 -7.74 23.99 -4.19
C TRP A 242 -9.16 24.20 -4.66
N ASP A 243 -9.45 23.86 -5.92
CA ASP A 243 -10.77 24.03 -6.54
C ASP A 243 -11.51 22.69 -6.49
N GLY A 244 -12.47 22.53 -5.61
CA GLY A 244 -13.21 21.27 -5.53
C GLY A 244 -13.96 21.09 -4.21
N LEU A 245 -14.37 19.86 -3.98
CA LEU A 245 -15.07 19.46 -2.77
C LEU A 245 -14.20 19.70 -1.52
N ARG A 246 -14.86 19.97 -0.41
CA ARG A 246 -14.26 20.15 0.93
C ARG A 246 -15.04 19.32 1.94
N GLY A 247 -14.49 19.22 3.15
CA GLY A 247 -15.19 18.60 4.27
C GLY A 247 -15.61 17.15 4.00
N GLN A 248 -16.75 16.78 4.52
CA GLN A 248 -17.30 15.44 4.40
C GLN A 248 -17.60 15.04 2.94
N ALA A 249 -17.98 16.00 2.09
CA ALA A 249 -18.23 15.72 0.67
C ALA A 249 -16.96 15.30 -0.07
N PHE A 250 -15.81 15.89 0.27
CA PHE A 250 -14.53 15.45 -0.25
C PHE A 250 -14.19 14.03 0.24
N VAL A 251 -14.31 13.77 1.53
CA VAL A 251 -14.03 12.46 2.13
C VAL A 251 -14.84 11.37 1.43
N GLU A 252 -16.14 11.59 1.24
CA GLU A 252 -17.02 10.61 0.60
C GLU A 252 -16.65 10.38 -0.88
N SER A 253 -16.20 11.41 -1.59
CA SER A 253 -15.72 11.27 -2.97
C SER A 253 -14.45 10.42 -3.11
N ARG A 254 -13.74 10.19 -2.01
CA ARG A 254 -12.52 9.36 -1.96
C ARG A 254 -12.76 7.97 -1.39
N ARG A 255 -13.89 7.75 -0.74
CA ARG A 255 -14.27 6.45 -0.19
C ARG A 255 -14.62 5.49 -1.32
N TYR A 256 -14.03 4.30 -1.28
CA TYR A 256 -14.39 3.22 -2.18
C TYR A 256 -15.39 2.30 -1.51
N HIS A 257 -16.50 2.05 -2.17
CA HIS A 257 -17.54 1.12 -1.69
C HIS A 257 -17.33 -0.25 -2.33
N PRO A 258 -17.11 -1.30 -1.53
CA PRO A 258 -16.92 -2.65 -2.06
C PRO A 258 -18.09 -3.12 -2.91
N VAL A 259 -17.77 -3.76 -4.04
CA VAL A 259 -18.75 -4.37 -4.93
C VAL A 259 -18.68 -5.89 -4.80
N VAL A 260 -19.79 -6.53 -4.45
CA VAL A 260 -19.86 -7.99 -4.35
C VAL A 260 -19.76 -8.61 -5.75
N ILE A 261 -18.75 -9.46 -5.95
CA ILE A 261 -18.54 -10.24 -7.17
C ILE A 261 -19.26 -11.57 -7.05
N GLU A 262 -19.07 -12.25 -5.92
CA GLU A 262 -19.67 -13.53 -5.61
C GLU A 262 -19.90 -13.69 -4.11
N GLU A 263 -21.02 -14.26 -3.74
CA GLU A 263 -21.32 -14.64 -2.36
C GLU A 263 -21.82 -16.09 -2.32
N ARG A 264 -21.23 -16.89 -1.47
CA ARG A 264 -21.61 -18.28 -1.17
C ARG A 264 -21.75 -18.44 0.34
N ALA A 265 -22.30 -19.55 0.82
CA ALA A 265 -22.54 -19.80 2.24
C ALA A 265 -21.28 -19.61 3.13
N GLU A 266 -20.08 -19.87 2.60
CA GLU A 266 -18.82 -19.84 3.35
C GLU A 266 -17.73 -18.98 2.68
N LEU A 267 -18.08 -18.18 1.68
CA LEU A 267 -17.14 -17.34 0.93
C LEU A 267 -17.82 -16.04 0.47
N LEU A 268 -17.16 -14.93 0.74
CA LEU A 268 -17.49 -13.61 0.19
C LEU A 268 -16.33 -13.14 -0.69
N HIS A 269 -16.61 -12.79 -1.94
CA HIS A 269 -15.67 -12.25 -2.91
C HIS A 269 -16.14 -10.86 -3.35
N GLN A 270 -15.28 -9.86 -3.17
CA GLN A 270 -15.61 -8.45 -3.42
C GLN A 270 -14.47 -7.75 -4.16
N LEU A 271 -14.81 -6.81 -5.04
CA LEU A 271 -13.88 -5.77 -5.48
C LEU A 271 -13.85 -4.69 -4.41
N VAL A 272 -12.69 -4.44 -3.82
CA VAL A 272 -12.53 -3.51 -2.68
C VAL A 272 -11.73 -2.26 -3.01
N LEU A 273 -11.00 -2.24 -4.13
CA LEU A 273 -10.33 -1.06 -4.67
C LEU A 273 -10.14 -1.21 -6.18
N ASP A 274 -10.20 -0.09 -6.90
CA ASP A 274 -9.86 0.01 -8.31
C ASP A 274 -9.13 1.34 -8.57
N LEU A 275 -7.87 1.22 -9.02
CA LEU A 275 -7.01 2.34 -9.39
C LEU A 275 -6.84 2.45 -10.92
N GLY A 276 -7.65 1.74 -11.69
CA GLY A 276 -7.54 1.60 -13.14
C GLY A 276 -6.48 0.57 -13.54
N PRO A 277 -5.17 0.89 -13.52
CA PRO A 277 -4.12 -0.10 -13.83
C PRO A 277 -4.03 -1.24 -12.83
N VAL A 278 -4.47 -1.04 -11.59
CA VAL A 278 -4.44 -2.04 -10.51
C VAL A 278 -5.81 -2.15 -9.87
N SER A 279 -6.32 -3.36 -9.78
CA SER A 279 -7.53 -3.67 -9.00
C SER A 279 -7.23 -4.62 -7.85
N VAL A 280 -8.00 -4.49 -6.76
CA VAL A 280 -7.86 -5.28 -5.54
C VAL A 280 -9.19 -5.94 -5.22
N GLU A 281 -9.17 -7.25 -5.23
CA GLU A 281 -10.30 -8.08 -4.77
C GLU A 281 -9.99 -8.63 -3.38
N ARG A 282 -11.03 -8.86 -2.60
CA ARG A 282 -10.94 -9.49 -1.26
C ARG A 282 -11.75 -10.76 -1.26
N LEU A 283 -11.14 -11.84 -0.81
CA LEU A 283 -11.79 -13.11 -0.55
C LEU A 283 -11.76 -13.39 0.94
N SER A 284 -12.95 -13.56 1.53
CA SER A 284 -13.12 -13.88 2.95
C SER A 284 -13.93 -15.16 3.08
N GLY A 285 -13.42 -16.15 3.81
CA GLY A 285 -14.15 -17.41 4.02
C GLY A 285 -13.24 -18.62 4.08
N ARG A 286 -13.76 -19.79 3.64
CA ARG A 286 -13.06 -21.07 3.69
C ARG A 286 -13.42 -21.98 2.51
N GLY A 287 -12.63 -23.03 2.33
CA GLY A 287 -12.86 -24.09 1.34
C GLY A 287 -12.12 -23.87 0.04
N TYR A 288 -12.53 -24.59 -0.99
CA TYR A 288 -11.88 -24.55 -2.30
C TYR A 288 -12.30 -23.31 -3.10
N PHE A 289 -11.31 -22.65 -3.70
CA PHE A 289 -11.53 -21.52 -4.58
C PHE A 289 -10.49 -21.48 -5.72
N ASP A 290 -10.95 -21.18 -6.92
CA ASP A 290 -10.15 -20.96 -8.12
C ASP A 290 -9.83 -19.49 -8.29
N ILE A 291 -8.62 -19.07 -7.95
CA ILE A 291 -8.13 -17.71 -8.15
C ILE A 291 -7.66 -17.58 -9.61
N LYS A 292 -8.40 -16.83 -10.42
CA LYS A 292 -8.09 -16.59 -11.83
C LYS A 292 -7.08 -15.46 -11.95
N THR A 293 -6.03 -15.62 -12.78
CA THR A 293 -5.02 -14.57 -13.00
C THR A 293 -5.50 -13.46 -13.93
N LYS A 294 -6.65 -13.63 -14.61
CA LYS A 294 -7.16 -12.67 -15.62
C LYS A 294 -6.13 -12.33 -16.69
N SER A 295 -5.22 -13.26 -17.00
CA SER A 295 -4.11 -13.09 -17.95
C SER A 295 -3.16 -11.93 -17.60
N THR A 296 -3.03 -11.60 -16.33
CA THR A 296 -2.10 -10.60 -15.82
C THR A 296 -1.35 -11.10 -14.59
N LEU A 297 -0.22 -10.47 -14.24
CA LEU A 297 0.47 -10.76 -12.99
C LEU A 297 -0.50 -10.57 -11.83
N THR A 298 -0.54 -11.58 -10.96
CA THR A 298 -1.46 -11.59 -9.83
C THR A 298 -0.69 -11.71 -8.53
N VAL A 299 -0.98 -10.83 -7.59
CA VAL A 299 -0.39 -10.84 -6.24
C VAL A 299 -1.47 -11.22 -5.24
N ILE A 300 -1.20 -12.22 -4.40
CA ILE A 300 -2.10 -12.66 -3.33
C ILE A 300 -1.43 -12.32 -2.01
N TYR A 301 -2.10 -11.54 -1.17
CA TYR A 301 -1.64 -11.19 0.18
C TYR A 301 -2.60 -11.71 1.23
N VAL A 302 -2.10 -12.47 2.21
CA VAL A 302 -2.91 -13.12 3.26
C VAL A 302 -3.04 -12.18 4.46
N LEU A 303 -4.24 -11.66 4.70
CA LEU A 303 -4.55 -10.80 5.85
C LEU A 303 -4.78 -11.61 7.13
N ALA A 304 -5.46 -12.76 7.01
CA ALA A 304 -5.77 -13.68 8.11
C ALA A 304 -5.91 -15.11 7.61
N GLY A 305 -5.81 -16.09 8.51
CA GLY A 305 -5.88 -17.50 8.15
C GLY A 305 -4.71 -17.95 7.28
N GLY A 306 -5.02 -18.65 6.21
CA GLY A 306 -4.03 -19.12 5.26
C GLY A 306 -4.64 -19.79 4.04
N LEU A 307 -3.82 -19.97 3.01
CA LEU A 307 -4.17 -20.73 1.82
C LEU A 307 -3.13 -21.82 1.53
N THR A 308 -3.61 -22.91 0.95
CA THR A 308 -2.77 -24.01 0.47
C THR A 308 -3.01 -24.20 -1.03
N PHE A 309 -1.95 -24.31 -1.82
CA PHE A 309 -2.02 -24.51 -3.27
C PHE A 309 -0.92 -25.45 -3.80
N GLY A 310 -1.09 -25.95 -5.02
CA GLY A 310 -0.13 -26.85 -5.68
C GLY A 310 0.18 -28.08 -4.85
N ALA A 311 1.47 -28.45 -4.75
CA ALA A 311 1.92 -29.63 -3.97
C ALA A 311 1.96 -29.33 -2.45
N ALA A 312 0.81 -28.90 -1.89
CA ALA A 312 0.63 -28.57 -0.47
C ALA A 312 1.52 -27.40 0.04
N ARG A 313 1.81 -26.44 -0.83
CA ARG A 313 2.46 -25.18 -0.40
C ARG A 313 1.47 -24.35 0.40
N ARG A 314 1.78 -24.11 1.66
CA ARG A 314 0.96 -23.32 2.58
C ARG A 314 1.53 -21.93 2.76
N VAL A 315 0.66 -20.93 2.72
CA VAL A 315 0.97 -19.52 3.02
C VAL A 315 0.03 -19.05 4.10
N GLU A 316 0.60 -18.48 5.14
CA GLU A 316 -0.11 -17.99 6.31
C GLU A 316 -0.20 -16.47 6.31
N ARG A 317 -0.91 -15.92 7.30
CA ARG A 317 -1.06 -14.49 7.52
C ARG A 317 0.25 -13.72 7.35
N GLY A 318 0.21 -12.67 6.54
CA GLY A 318 1.34 -11.81 6.20
C GLY A 318 2.24 -12.38 5.11
N GLY A 319 1.90 -13.53 4.53
CA GLY A 319 2.60 -14.06 3.37
C GLY A 319 2.04 -13.54 2.06
N THR A 320 2.92 -13.46 1.07
CA THR A 320 2.61 -12.99 -0.29
C THR A 320 2.95 -14.06 -1.32
N VAL A 321 2.01 -14.32 -2.22
CA VAL A 321 2.20 -15.21 -3.39
C VAL A 321 2.13 -14.37 -4.65
N VAL A 322 3.04 -14.59 -5.58
CA VAL A 322 3.00 -13.99 -6.92
C VAL A 322 2.76 -15.09 -7.94
N VAL A 323 1.71 -14.92 -8.73
CA VAL A 323 1.24 -15.89 -9.73
C VAL A 323 1.51 -15.34 -11.12
N PRO A 324 2.25 -16.07 -11.98
CA PRO A 324 2.49 -15.66 -13.37
C PRO A 324 1.17 -15.56 -14.16
N ALA A 325 1.06 -14.58 -15.05
CA ALA A 325 -0.11 -14.38 -15.91
C ALA A 325 -0.49 -15.64 -16.70
N ILE A 326 0.52 -16.35 -17.22
CA ILE A 326 0.33 -17.58 -18.02
C ILE A 326 -0.27 -18.73 -17.22
N PHE A 327 -0.23 -18.66 -15.89
CA PHE A 327 -0.72 -19.74 -15.02
C PHE A 327 -2.23 -19.94 -15.15
N GLY A 328 -2.97 -18.87 -15.47
CA GLY A 328 -4.41 -18.88 -15.75
C GLY A 328 -5.27 -19.00 -14.50
N THR A 329 -5.15 -20.08 -13.75
CA THR A 329 -5.95 -20.32 -12.54
C THR A 329 -5.09 -20.99 -11.45
N LEU A 330 -5.09 -20.38 -10.27
CA LEU A 330 -4.50 -20.98 -9.06
C LEU A 330 -5.62 -21.64 -8.25
N ALA A 331 -5.65 -22.97 -8.28
CA ALA A 331 -6.52 -23.74 -7.40
C ALA A 331 -5.99 -23.69 -5.97
N ALA A 332 -6.77 -23.17 -5.05
CA ALA A 332 -6.39 -22.97 -3.65
C ALA A 332 -7.45 -23.52 -2.68
N THR A 333 -7.01 -23.99 -1.53
CA THR A 333 -7.87 -24.29 -0.39
C THR A 333 -7.62 -23.24 0.68
N LEU A 334 -8.67 -22.56 1.08
CA LEU A 334 -8.66 -21.57 2.13
C LEU A 334 -8.95 -22.24 3.47
N ASP A 335 -8.17 -21.91 4.49
CA ASP A 335 -8.45 -22.37 5.86
C ASP A 335 -9.72 -21.73 6.44
N ALA A 336 -10.13 -22.16 7.63
CA ALA A 336 -11.14 -21.44 8.39
C ALA A 336 -10.69 -19.99 8.63
N ASP A 337 -11.64 -19.04 8.51
CA ASP A 337 -11.43 -17.61 8.73
C ASP A 337 -10.32 -16.97 7.87
N THR A 338 -10.10 -17.53 6.66
CA THR A 338 -9.15 -16.92 5.72
C THR A 338 -9.72 -15.60 5.19
N ASP A 339 -8.85 -14.61 5.17
CA ASP A 339 -9.09 -13.31 4.56
C ASP A 339 -7.83 -12.94 3.74
N LEU A 340 -8.02 -12.71 2.45
CA LEU A 340 -6.91 -12.41 1.56
C LEU A 340 -7.28 -11.36 0.51
N LEU A 341 -6.27 -10.68 0.02
CA LEU A 341 -6.38 -9.76 -1.10
C LEU A 341 -5.78 -10.40 -2.33
N VAL A 342 -6.44 -10.24 -3.46
CA VAL A 342 -5.95 -10.60 -4.79
C VAL A 342 -5.82 -9.32 -5.61
N LEU A 343 -4.59 -8.99 -5.98
CA LEU A 343 -4.27 -7.78 -6.72
C LEU A 343 -3.90 -8.16 -8.14
N TYR A 344 -4.46 -7.47 -9.10
CA TYR A 344 -4.21 -7.65 -10.52
C TYR A 344 -3.51 -6.42 -11.08
N ASP A 345 -2.35 -6.63 -11.72
CA ASP A 345 -1.58 -5.57 -12.39
C ASP A 345 -1.84 -5.61 -13.90
N GLY A 346 -2.74 -4.79 -14.35
CA GLY A 346 -3.14 -4.68 -15.76
C GLY A 346 -4.56 -4.15 -15.90
N PRO A 347 -4.91 -3.59 -17.08
CA PRO A 347 -6.26 -3.13 -17.34
C PRO A 347 -7.21 -4.31 -17.19
N GLN A 348 -8.22 -4.16 -16.34
CA GLN A 348 -9.29 -5.14 -16.25
C GLN A 348 -10.13 -5.03 -17.51
N GLY A 349 -10.12 -6.09 -18.34
CA GLY A 349 -11.09 -6.21 -19.42
C GLY A 349 -12.48 -6.23 -18.79
N ILE A 350 -13.28 -5.20 -19.10
CA ILE A 350 -14.73 -5.15 -18.82
C ILE A 350 -15.43 -6.19 -19.67
#